data_e89833ed80f3ca3c9106ff9398243f1e
#
_entry.id   e89833ed80f3ca3c9106ff9398243f1e
#
_cell.length_a   1.000
_cell.length_b   1.000
_cell.length_c   1.000
_cell.angle_alpha   90.00
_cell.angle_beta   90.00
_cell.angle_gamma   90.00
#
_symmetry.space_group_name_H-M   'P 1'
#
loop_
_entity.id
_entity.type
_entity.pdbx_description
1 polymer ?
#
loop_
_entity_poly.entity_id
_entity_poly.type
_entity_poly.pdbx_seq_one_letter_code
_entity_poly.pdbx_strand_id
1 'polypeptide(L)'
;MTVNIDNAYYNKITDKKRQAVLVRSNIERLTSQFFFDKGFIFVEPPILHEAIANKKSEIYLPMYNGMYSLSSSNALFMGMYASEFNKVFTISRCFRDECETLNHLMEFDILETEILNCTMDEMIQLIQSYVKFILDQLLDSSDIKAFSSLLARIRELKDEFNPRIMTYDEFVSNIYGNDYDKCLNISNIEYLASEYLKEIAIIVDYPTRYATWNSKSKGNGTNITMNLLLPESYGEL
;
A
#
# COMPACT_ATOMS: atom_id res chain seq x y z
N MET A 1 20.99 -28.89 -29.11
CA MET A 1 19.97 -27.79 -29.07
C MET A 1 20.58 -26.65 -28.28
N THR A 2 21.16 -25.68 -28.95
CA THR A 2 21.73 -24.48 -28.30
C THR A 2 20.54 -23.58 -27.97
N VAL A 3 20.22 -23.47 -26.72
CA VAL A 3 19.24 -22.48 -26.26
C VAL A 3 19.87 -21.11 -26.48
N ASN A 4 19.37 -20.39 -27.48
CA ASN A 4 19.69 -18.98 -27.68
C ASN A 4 19.03 -18.23 -26.52
N ILE A 5 19.76 -18.03 -25.44
CA ILE A 5 19.33 -17.16 -24.37
C ILE A 5 19.41 -15.76 -24.98
N ASP A 6 18.27 -15.24 -25.41
CA ASP A 6 18.14 -13.91 -25.95
C ASP A 6 18.87 -12.90 -25.06
N ASN A 7 19.68 -12.06 -25.70
CA ASN A 7 20.45 -10.96 -25.09
C ASN A 7 19.61 -10.00 -24.18
N ALA A 8 18.30 -10.18 -24.10
CA ALA A 8 17.41 -9.43 -23.23
C ALA A 8 17.77 -9.56 -21.74
N TYR A 9 18.29 -10.71 -21.29
CA TYR A 9 18.72 -10.91 -19.90
C TYR A 9 20.03 -10.19 -19.56
N TYR A 10 20.84 -9.87 -20.55
CA TYR A 10 22.14 -9.19 -20.38
C TYR A 10 22.11 -7.72 -20.80
N ASN A 11 20.94 -7.18 -21.12
CA ASN A 11 20.81 -5.76 -21.39
C ASN A 11 21.22 -4.96 -20.16
N LYS A 12 22.22 -4.11 -20.36
CA LYS A 12 22.73 -3.18 -19.35
C LYS A 12 21.57 -2.49 -18.65
N ILE A 13 21.55 -2.55 -17.31
CA ILE A 13 20.54 -1.85 -16.50
C ILE A 13 20.54 -0.38 -16.90
N THR A 14 19.40 0.12 -17.38
CA THR A 14 19.25 1.54 -17.73
C THR A 14 19.38 2.42 -16.50
N ASP A 15 19.78 3.68 -16.65
CA ASP A 15 19.88 4.62 -15.53
C ASP A 15 18.56 4.73 -14.77
N LYS A 16 17.43 4.71 -15.47
CA LYS A 16 16.10 4.71 -14.83
C LYS A 16 15.85 3.47 -13.95
N LYS A 17 16.20 2.28 -14.44
CA LYS A 17 16.12 1.03 -13.66
C LYS A 17 17.08 1.05 -12.47
N ARG A 18 18.29 1.58 -12.64
CA ARG A 18 19.27 1.75 -11.56
C ARG A 18 18.71 2.66 -10.46
N GLN A 19 18.13 3.80 -10.84
CA GLN A 19 17.49 4.72 -9.89
C GLN A 19 16.38 4.03 -9.12
N ALA A 20 15.47 3.33 -9.80
CA ALA A 20 14.37 2.60 -9.16
C ALA A 20 14.87 1.56 -8.14
N VAL A 21 15.92 0.80 -8.47
CA VAL A 21 16.52 -0.19 -7.54
C VAL A 21 17.10 0.50 -6.31
N LEU A 22 17.82 1.61 -6.48
CA LEU A 22 18.43 2.35 -5.36
C LEU A 22 17.36 2.98 -4.46
N VAL A 23 16.32 3.59 -5.05
CA VAL A 23 15.18 4.14 -4.28
C VAL A 23 14.51 3.04 -3.47
N ARG A 24 14.14 1.94 -4.11
CA ARG A 24 13.51 0.79 -3.45
C ARG A 24 14.36 0.27 -2.29
N SER A 25 15.64 0.01 -2.52
CA SER A 25 16.55 -0.48 -1.48
C SER A 25 16.65 0.48 -0.30
N ASN A 26 16.70 1.79 -0.54
CA ASN A 26 16.66 2.78 0.53
C ASN A 26 15.33 2.78 1.27
N ILE A 27 14.18 2.72 0.56
CA ILE A 27 12.86 2.67 1.20
C ILE A 27 12.75 1.43 2.10
N GLU A 28 13.10 0.24 1.63
CA GLU A 28 13.02 -0.99 2.43
C GLU A 28 13.86 -0.90 3.72
N ARG A 29 15.09 -0.42 3.61
CA ARG A 29 15.98 -0.21 4.77
C ARG A 29 15.41 0.82 5.74
N LEU A 30 14.96 1.96 5.24
CA LEU A 30 14.40 3.05 6.04
C LEU A 30 13.07 2.66 6.69
N THR A 31 12.23 1.91 5.99
CA THR A 31 11.00 1.35 6.52
C THR A 31 11.29 0.47 7.74
N SER A 32 12.22 -0.47 7.59
CA SER A 32 12.61 -1.33 8.70
C SER A 32 13.14 -0.53 9.88
N GLN A 33 14.00 0.46 9.64
CA GLN A 33 14.53 1.34 10.68
C GLN A 33 13.40 2.08 11.41
N PHE A 34 12.47 2.71 10.66
CA PHE A 34 11.36 3.47 11.24
C PHE A 34 10.50 2.62 12.18
N PHE A 35 10.15 1.41 11.76
CA PHE A 35 9.28 0.55 12.55
C PHE A 35 10.02 -0.05 13.75
N PHE A 36 11.29 -0.46 13.62
CA PHE A 36 12.10 -0.89 14.76
C PHE A 36 12.28 0.23 15.79
N ASP A 37 12.54 1.45 15.38
CA ASP A 37 12.69 2.61 16.27
C ASP A 37 11.40 2.94 17.04
N LYS A 38 10.23 2.56 16.48
CA LYS A 38 8.92 2.69 17.13
C LYS A 38 8.51 1.45 17.95
N GLY A 39 9.40 0.49 18.12
CA GLY A 39 9.18 -0.72 18.92
C GLY A 39 8.30 -1.76 18.27
N PHE A 40 8.18 -1.78 16.93
CA PHE A 40 7.53 -2.86 16.22
C PHE A 40 8.45 -4.08 16.11
N ILE A 41 7.85 -5.24 16.09
CA ILE A 41 8.53 -6.51 15.84
C ILE A 41 8.32 -6.87 14.36
N PHE A 42 9.41 -7.17 13.67
CA PHE A 42 9.34 -7.71 12.31
C PHE A 42 8.93 -9.17 12.35
N VAL A 43 7.96 -9.53 11.52
CA VAL A 43 7.47 -10.89 11.37
C VAL A 43 7.44 -11.30 9.90
N GLU A 44 7.63 -12.58 9.62
CA GLU A 44 7.60 -13.17 8.28
C GLU A 44 6.45 -14.17 8.16
N PRO A 45 5.27 -13.72 7.69
CA PRO A 45 4.16 -14.62 7.41
C PRO A 45 4.46 -15.57 6.24
N PRO A 46 3.85 -16.76 6.19
CA PRO A 46 4.04 -17.68 5.06
C PRO A 46 3.42 -17.10 3.78
N ILE A 47 4.18 -17.15 2.68
CA ILE A 47 3.70 -16.76 1.35
C ILE A 47 2.79 -17.82 0.75
N LEU A 48 3.10 -19.11 1.01
CA LEU A 48 2.34 -20.26 0.54
C LEU A 48 1.60 -20.87 1.73
N HIS A 49 0.29 -20.98 1.64
CA HIS A 49 -0.55 -21.58 2.69
C HIS A 49 -1.69 -22.42 2.10
N GLU A 50 -2.30 -23.26 2.89
CA GLU A 50 -3.52 -23.97 2.47
C GLU A 50 -4.60 -22.96 2.09
N ALA A 51 -5.31 -23.24 0.99
CA ALA A 51 -6.41 -22.40 0.54
C ALA A 51 -7.55 -22.42 1.57
N ILE A 52 -7.72 -21.32 2.31
CA ILE A 52 -8.69 -21.22 3.39
C ILE A 52 -10.06 -20.74 2.87
N ALA A 53 -10.05 -19.91 1.83
CA ALA A 53 -11.26 -19.37 1.24
C ALA A 53 -11.08 -19.17 -0.28
N ASN A 54 -12.18 -19.37 -1.01
CA ASN A 54 -12.19 -19.12 -2.45
C ASN A 54 -12.41 -17.62 -2.71
N LYS A 55 -11.35 -16.82 -2.72
CA LYS A 55 -11.40 -15.41 -3.08
C LYS A 55 -11.06 -15.25 -4.55
N LYS A 56 -11.75 -14.34 -5.23
CA LYS A 56 -11.59 -14.12 -6.69
C LYS A 56 -10.19 -13.67 -7.12
N SER A 57 -9.45 -13.03 -6.22
CA SER A 57 -8.10 -12.51 -6.49
C SER A 57 -6.97 -13.40 -5.99
N GLU A 58 -7.25 -14.60 -5.50
CA GLU A 58 -6.21 -15.52 -5.04
C GLU A 58 -5.70 -16.40 -6.17
N ILE A 59 -4.36 -16.59 -6.23
CA ILE A 59 -3.71 -17.53 -7.14
C ILE A 59 -3.64 -18.88 -6.45
N TYR A 60 -4.31 -19.87 -7.02
CA TYR A 60 -4.37 -21.25 -6.48
C TYR A 60 -3.35 -22.15 -7.17
N LEU A 61 -2.65 -22.94 -6.37
CA LEU A 61 -1.66 -23.92 -6.82
C LEU A 61 -2.09 -25.33 -6.42
N PRO A 62 -2.35 -26.24 -7.38
CA PRO A 62 -2.53 -27.64 -7.08
C PRO A 62 -1.20 -28.26 -6.66
N MET A 63 -1.13 -28.80 -5.45
CA MET A 63 0.05 -29.46 -4.93
C MET A 63 -0.27 -30.89 -4.50
N TYR A 64 0.76 -31.67 -4.16
CA TYR A 64 0.65 -33.10 -3.89
C TYR A 64 -0.43 -33.47 -2.86
N ASN A 65 -0.63 -32.68 -1.83
CA ASN A 65 -1.56 -32.97 -0.73
C ASN A 65 -2.81 -32.07 -0.69
N GLY A 66 -3.09 -31.29 -1.74
CA GLY A 66 -4.27 -30.42 -1.75
C GLY A 66 -4.11 -29.16 -2.57
N MET A 67 -4.98 -28.21 -2.31
CA MET A 67 -4.98 -26.91 -2.95
C MET A 67 -4.33 -25.88 -2.01
N TYR A 68 -3.34 -25.20 -2.53
CA TYR A 68 -2.64 -24.11 -1.82
C TYR A 68 -2.92 -22.79 -2.53
N SER A 69 -2.76 -21.68 -1.81
CA SER A 69 -2.81 -20.34 -2.40
C SER A 69 -1.54 -19.55 -2.08
N LEU A 70 -1.19 -18.65 -2.99
CA LEU A 70 -0.22 -17.60 -2.73
C LEU A 70 -0.88 -16.46 -1.95
N SER A 71 -0.15 -15.86 -1.01
CA SER A 71 -0.68 -14.80 -0.15
C SER A 71 -1.07 -13.56 -0.97
N SER A 72 -2.32 -13.16 -0.88
CA SER A 72 -2.83 -11.90 -1.46
C SER A 72 -2.76 -10.73 -0.47
N SER A 73 -2.60 -11.01 0.81
CA SER A 73 -2.38 -10.14 1.97
C SER A 73 -2.07 -11.00 3.18
N ASN A 74 -1.29 -10.49 4.10
CA ASN A 74 -0.91 -11.22 5.32
C ASN A 74 -1.73 -10.82 6.54
N ALA A 75 -2.79 -10.02 6.38
CA ALA A 75 -3.56 -9.44 7.48
C ALA A 75 -4.00 -10.47 8.54
N LEU A 76 -4.40 -11.68 8.13
CA LEU A 76 -4.79 -12.74 9.08
C LEU A 76 -3.63 -13.20 9.97
N PHE A 77 -2.46 -13.43 9.37
CA PHE A 77 -1.26 -13.81 10.11
C PHE A 77 -0.75 -12.65 10.97
N MET A 78 -0.77 -11.44 10.42
CA MET A 78 -0.37 -10.23 11.15
C MET A 78 -1.23 -10.01 12.39
N GLY A 79 -2.55 -10.20 12.29
CA GLY A 79 -3.47 -10.12 13.45
C GLY A 79 -3.12 -11.16 14.54
N MET A 80 -2.75 -12.39 14.17
CA MET A 80 -2.29 -13.40 15.12
C MET A 80 -1.00 -12.98 15.84
N TYR A 81 -0.02 -12.44 15.11
CA TYR A 81 1.22 -11.94 15.71
C TYR A 81 0.97 -10.71 16.59
N ALA A 82 0.11 -9.78 16.16
CA ALA A 82 -0.21 -8.60 16.94
C ALA A 82 -0.88 -8.92 18.27
N SER A 83 -1.67 -10.00 18.36
CA SER A 83 -2.27 -10.45 19.61
C SER A 83 -1.25 -10.87 20.67
N GLU A 84 -0.06 -11.28 20.27
CA GLU A 84 1.04 -11.67 21.15
C GLU A 84 2.01 -10.50 21.41
N PHE A 85 2.36 -9.75 20.35
CA PHE A 85 3.46 -8.78 20.38
C PHE A 85 3.00 -7.32 20.41
N ASN A 86 1.70 -7.03 20.35
CA ASN A 86 1.05 -5.72 20.29
C ASN A 86 1.32 -4.89 19.04
N LYS A 87 2.56 -4.82 18.55
CA LYS A 87 2.95 -4.05 17.36
C LYS A 87 3.85 -4.88 16.48
N VAL A 88 3.39 -5.19 15.29
CA VAL A 88 4.14 -5.98 14.32
C VAL A 88 4.12 -5.34 12.94
N PHE A 89 5.15 -5.59 12.14
CA PHE A 89 5.18 -5.21 10.74
C PHE A 89 5.86 -6.27 9.89
N THR A 90 5.55 -6.27 8.61
CA THR A 90 6.22 -7.08 7.59
C THR A 90 6.38 -6.28 6.30
N ILE A 91 7.41 -6.59 5.53
CA ILE A 91 7.54 -6.21 4.13
C ILE A 91 7.59 -7.53 3.38
N SER A 92 6.53 -7.88 2.68
CA SER A 92 6.39 -9.21 2.11
C SER A 92 5.83 -9.20 0.70
N ARG A 93 6.16 -10.26 -0.04
CA ARG A 93 5.66 -10.49 -1.38
C ARG A 93 4.21 -10.95 -1.33
N CYS A 94 3.35 -10.27 -2.11
CA CYS A 94 1.95 -10.64 -2.29
C CYS A 94 1.63 -10.88 -3.76
N PHE A 95 0.55 -11.65 -4.00
CA PHE A 95 0.14 -12.09 -5.32
C PHE A 95 -1.37 -11.94 -5.47
N ARG A 96 -1.82 -11.33 -6.57
CA ARG A 96 -3.25 -11.22 -6.90
C ARG A 96 -3.49 -11.54 -8.36
N ASP A 97 -4.49 -12.36 -8.63
CA ASP A 97 -4.95 -12.68 -9.99
C ASP A 97 -5.81 -11.52 -10.51
N GLU A 98 -5.16 -10.45 -10.87
CA GLU A 98 -5.76 -9.21 -11.37
C GLU A 98 -5.10 -8.80 -12.68
N CYS A 99 -5.84 -8.07 -13.52
CA CYS A 99 -5.26 -7.53 -14.76
C CYS A 99 -4.18 -6.51 -14.43
N GLU A 100 -3.01 -6.67 -15.03
CA GLU A 100 -1.93 -5.69 -14.88
C GLU A 100 -2.34 -4.33 -15.48
N THR A 101 -2.07 -3.28 -14.73
CA THR A 101 -2.25 -1.89 -15.13
C THR A 101 -0.97 -1.10 -14.84
N LEU A 102 -1.00 0.21 -15.03
CA LEU A 102 0.13 1.05 -14.65
C LEU A 102 0.42 1.03 -13.13
N ASN A 103 -0.61 0.81 -12.33
CA ASN A 103 -0.54 0.86 -10.86
C ASN A 103 -0.70 -0.52 -10.20
N HIS A 104 -1.07 -1.57 -10.95
CA HIS A 104 -1.32 -2.90 -10.40
C HIS A 104 -0.48 -3.95 -11.12
N LEU A 105 0.25 -4.74 -10.34
CA LEU A 105 1.00 -5.90 -10.78
C LEU A 105 0.42 -7.15 -10.10
N MET A 106 0.51 -8.30 -10.77
CA MET A 106 0.10 -9.58 -10.15
C MET A 106 1.03 -9.99 -9.00
N GLU A 107 2.28 -9.55 -9.02
CA GLU A 107 3.28 -9.77 -7.97
C GLU A 107 3.82 -8.42 -7.52
N PHE A 108 3.69 -8.12 -6.22
CA PHE A 108 4.11 -6.85 -5.62
C PHE A 108 4.55 -7.05 -4.17
N ASP A 109 5.26 -6.08 -3.63
CA ASP A 109 5.57 -6.06 -2.20
C ASP A 109 4.61 -5.12 -1.47
N ILE A 110 4.21 -5.55 -0.28
CA ILE A 110 3.35 -4.78 0.60
C ILE A 110 4.02 -4.59 1.97
N LEU A 111 3.93 -3.38 2.49
CA LEU A 111 4.19 -3.11 3.90
C LEU A 111 2.87 -3.28 4.65
N GLU A 112 2.80 -4.26 5.53
CA GLU A 112 1.65 -4.46 6.42
C GLU A 112 2.07 -4.25 7.87
N THR A 113 1.22 -3.57 8.63
CA THR A 113 1.41 -3.30 10.06
C THR A 113 0.13 -3.61 10.82
N GLU A 114 0.29 -4.19 12.01
CA GLU A 114 -0.81 -4.43 12.93
C GLU A 114 -0.46 -3.89 14.31
N ILE A 115 -1.40 -3.17 14.92
CA ILE A 115 -1.25 -2.58 16.24
C ILE A 115 -2.50 -2.90 17.05
N LEU A 116 -2.31 -3.60 18.16
CA LEU A 116 -3.42 -3.93 19.05
C LEU A 116 -3.99 -2.67 19.71
N ASN A 117 -5.31 -2.51 19.66
CA ASN A 117 -6.06 -1.38 20.25
C ASN A 117 -5.68 0.01 19.69
N CYS A 118 -5.18 0.08 18.45
CA CYS A 118 -4.88 1.34 17.79
C CYS A 118 -6.16 2.13 17.45
N THR A 119 -6.14 3.42 17.70
CA THR A 119 -7.19 4.33 17.25
C THR A 119 -6.94 4.80 15.81
N MET A 120 -7.98 5.34 15.14
CA MET A 120 -7.83 5.93 13.80
C MET A 120 -6.83 7.09 13.80
N ASP A 121 -6.90 7.97 14.81
CA ASP A 121 -6.00 9.13 14.91
C ASP A 121 -4.53 8.70 15.07
N GLU A 122 -4.27 7.67 15.88
CA GLU A 122 -2.92 7.11 16.03
C GLU A 122 -2.41 6.50 14.73
N MET A 123 -3.28 5.81 13.96
CA MET A 123 -2.92 5.26 12.66
C MET A 123 -2.63 6.37 11.65
N ILE A 124 -3.44 7.42 11.57
CA ILE A 124 -3.21 8.58 10.70
C ILE A 124 -1.86 9.24 11.04
N GLN A 125 -1.58 9.46 12.33
CA GLN A 125 -0.30 10.04 12.78
C GLN A 125 0.89 9.13 12.43
N LEU A 126 0.74 7.81 12.57
CA LEU A 126 1.78 6.85 12.19
C LEU A 126 2.11 6.95 10.71
N ILE A 127 1.09 6.91 9.84
CA ILE A 127 1.27 6.97 8.38
C ILE A 127 1.90 8.31 7.97
N GLN A 128 1.40 9.43 8.50
CA GLN A 128 1.97 10.74 8.20
C GLN A 128 3.42 10.85 8.66
N SER A 129 3.76 10.35 9.85
CA SER A 129 5.13 10.37 10.36
C SER A 129 6.06 9.44 9.56
N TYR A 130 5.53 8.30 9.09
CA TYR A 130 6.27 7.36 8.25
C TYR A 130 6.62 7.98 6.90
N VAL A 131 5.64 8.53 6.17
CA VAL A 131 5.89 9.13 4.86
C VAL A 131 6.85 10.31 4.98
N LYS A 132 6.66 11.19 5.96
CA LYS A 132 7.60 12.31 6.21
C LYS A 132 9.01 11.82 6.49
N PHE A 133 9.16 10.81 7.34
CA PHE A 133 10.46 10.20 7.65
C PHE A 133 11.13 9.66 6.38
N ILE A 134 10.41 8.89 5.55
CA ILE A 134 10.97 8.35 4.30
C ILE A 134 11.44 9.47 3.37
N LEU A 135 10.62 10.49 3.16
CA LEU A 135 10.97 11.62 2.28
C LEU A 135 12.19 12.38 2.80
N ASP A 136 12.27 12.64 4.12
CA ASP A 136 13.42 13.28 4.75
C ASP A 136 14.71 12.49 4.57
N GLN A 137 14.66 11.21 4.85
CA GLN A 137 15.84 10.33 4.79
C GLN A 137 16.30 10.08 3.34
N LEU A 138 15.37 10.02 2.37
CA LEU A 138 15.72 9.93 0.95
C LEU A 138 16.45 11.18 0.46
N LEU A 139 16.06 12.37 0.92
CA LEU A 139 16.75 13.62 0.60
C LEU A 139 18.19 13.66 1.14
N ASP A 140 18.45 12.95 2.23
CA ASP A 140 19.79 12.88 2.83
C ASP A 140 20.65 11.74 2.27
N SER A 141 20.03 10.79 1.56
CA SER A 141 20.74 9.65 0.98
C SER A 141 21.77 10.06 -0.06
N SER A 142 23.02 9.62 0.08
CA SER A 142 24.08 9.84 -0.93
C SER A 142 23.76 9.23 -2.29
N ASP A 143 23.09 8.06 -2.28
CA ASP A 143 22.71 7.35 -3.50
C ASP A 143 21.67 8.13 -4.31
N ILE A 144 20.77 8.82 -3.63
CA ILE A 144 19.70 9.60 -4.26
C ILE A 144 20.20 10.98 -4.68
N LYS A 145 21.10 11.59 -3.92
CA LYS A 145 21.71 12.91 -4.25
C LYS A 145 22.44 12.92 -5.60
N ALA A 146 22.85 11.77 -6.10
CA ALA A 146 23.43 11.64 -7.43
C ALA A 146 22.44 11.90 -8.58
N PHE A 147 21.13 11.91 -8.32
CA PHE A 147 20.07 12.03 -9.33
C PHE A 147 19.25 13.31 -9.13
N SER A 148 19.67 14.40 -9.76
CA SER A 148 19.09 15.73 -9.53
C SER A 148 17.58 15.83 -9.79
N SER A 149 17.08 15.19 -10.85
CA SER A 149 15.64 15.18 -11.17
C SER A 149 14.81 14.43 -10.13
N LEU A 150 15.31 13.29 -9.66
CA LEU A 150 14.67 12.51 -8.60
C LEU A 150 14.67 13.30 -7.29
N LEU A 151 15.80 13.91 -6.94
CA LEU A 151 15.92 14.73 -5.73
C LEU A 151 14.93 15.91 -5.74
N ALA A 152 14.76 16.57 -6.89
CA ALA A 152 13.79 17.65 -7.05
C ALA A 152 12.36 17.16 -6.81
N ARG A 153 12.00 15.98 -7.38
CA ARG A 153 10.66 15.39 -7.18
C ARG A 153 10.40 14.99 -5.73
N ILE A 154 11.38 14.44 -5.03
CA ILE A 154 11.23 14.08 -3.60
C ILE A 154 11.04 15.36 -2.75
N ARG A 155 11.73 16.46 -3.05
CA ARG A 155 11.50 17.74 -2.37
C ARG A 155 10.10 18.26 -2.58
N GLU A 156 9.63 18.27 -3.82
CA GLU A 156 8.27 18.67 -4.17
C GLU A 156 7.23 17.83 -3.40
N LEU A 157 7.35 16.51 -3.42
CA LEU A 157 6.47 15.62 -2.65
C LEU A 157 6.52 15.89 -1.14
N LYS A 158 7.71 16.18 -0.59
CA LYS A 158 7.84 16.53 0.82
C LYS A 158 7.12 17.84 1.16
N ASP A 159 7.30 18.86 0.33
CA ASP A 159 6.69 20.18 0.53
C ASP A 159 5.15 20.12 0.38
N GLU A 160 4.65 19.27 -0.51
CA GLU A 160 3.23 19.05 -0.76
C GLU A 160 2.59 18.08 0.24
N PHE A 161 3.38 17.25 0.98
CA PHE A 161 2.86 16.23 1.86
C PHE A 161 2.22 16.82 3.12
N ASN A 162 1.00 17.29 2.97
CA ASN A 162 0.11 17.74 4.04
C ASN A 162 -1.31 17.20 3.77
N PRO A 163 -1.58 15.89 3.95
CA PRO A 163 -2.83 15.28 3.54
C PRO A 163 -4.03 15.91 4.24
N ARG A 164 -5.02 16.29 3.44
CA ARG A 164 -6.31 16.75 3.93
C ARG A 164 -7.13 15.54 4.39
N ILE A 165 -7.63 15.57 5.61
CA ILE A 165 -8.53 14.53 6.13
C ILE A 165 -9.96 14.92 5.80
N MET A 166 -10.70 14.02 5.15
CA MET A 166 -12.12 14.20 4.84
C MET A 166 -12.87 12.87 4.92
N THR A 167 -14.16 12.93 5.19
CA THR A 167 -14.99 11.74 5.16
C THR A 167 -15.27 11.29 3.71
N TYR A 168 -15.63 10.01 3.55
CA TYR A 168 -16.07 9.51 2.25
C TYR A 168 -17.23 10.33 1.68
N ASP A 169 -18.20 10.71 2.50
CA ASP A 169 -19.37 11.51 2.10
C ASP A 169 -18.97 12.90 1.63
N GLU A 170 -18.04 13.56 2.32
CA GLU A 170 -17.49 14.86 1.87
C GLU A 170 -16.75 14.72 0.54
N PHE A 171 -15.95 13.67 0.40
CA PHE A 171 -15.21 13.42 -0.84
C PHE A 171 -16.16 13.23 -2.03
N VAL A 172 -17.15 12.34 -1.90
CA VAL A 172 -18.13 12.07 -2.96
C VAL A 172 -19.00 13.29 -3.27
N SER A 173 -19.40 14.05 -2.23
CA SER A 173 -20.19 15.27 -2.40
C SER A 173 -19.44 16.34 -3.18
N ASN A 174 -18.14 16.47 -2.98
CA ASN A 174 -17.30 17.40 -3.72
C ASN A 174 -17.21 17.07 -5.23
N ILE A 175 -17.36 15.79 -5.59
CA ILE A 175 -17.28 15.32 -6.98
C ILE A 175 -18.63 15.34 -7.67
N TYR A 176 -19.67 14.84 -7.02
CA TYR A 176 -20.99 14.59 -7.65
C TYR A 176 -22.11 15.50 -7.14
N GLY A 177 -21.83 16.37 -6.16
CA GLY A 177 -22.88 17.16 -5.50
C GLY A 177 -23.88 16.24 -4.78
N ASN A 178 -25.17 16.45 -5.04
CA ASN A 178 -26.24 15.64 -4.42
C ASN A 178 -26.58 14.35 -5.20
N ASP A 179 -25.84 14.00 -6.25
CA ASP A 179 -26.16 12.86 -7.12
C ASP A 179 -25.48 11.56 -6.62
N TYR A 180 -25.80 11.22 -5.38
CA TYR A 180 -25.21 10.07 -4.63
C TYR A 180 -25.48 8.70 -5.27
N ASP A 181 -26.49 8.56 -6.12
CA ASP A 181 -26.90 7.27 -6.69
C ASP A 181 -25.99 6.76 -7.82
N LYS A 182 -25.07 7.61 -8.31
CA LYS A 182 -24.01 7.17 -9.23
C LYS A 182 -22.85 6.49 -8.53
N CYS A 183 -23.08 6.03 -7.34
CA CYS A 183 -22.11 5.54 -6.40
C CYS A 183 -21.34 4.32 -6.89
N LEU A 184 -20.21 4.51 -6.96
CA LEU A 184 -18.87 3.99 -7.06
C LEU A 184 -18.65 2.81 -6.15
N ASN A 185 -18.17 1.72 -6.76
CA ASN A 185 -17.47 0.72 -5.98
C ASN A 185 -16.08 1.27 -5.59
N ILE A 186 -15.47 0.68 -4.57
CA ILE A 186 -14.16 1.11 -4.04
C ILE A 186 -13.10 1.22 -5.14
N SER A 187 -13.12 0.33 -6.13
CA SER A 187 -12.22 0.37 -7.28
C SER A 187 -12.30 1.65 -8.12
N ASN A 188 -13.38 2.42 -7.98
CA ASN A 188 -13.50 3.70 -8.65
C ASN A 188 -12.99 4.89 -7.81
N ILE A 189 -12.69 4.70 -6.51
CA ILE A 189 -12.18 5.78 -5.64
C ILE A 189 -10.78 6.17 -6.05
N GLU A 190 -9.91 5.23 -6.36
CA GLU A 190 -8.57 5.51 -6.89
C GLU A 190 -8.64 6.29 -8.20
N TYR A 191 -9.53 5.88 -9.10
CA TYR A 191 -9.77 6.59 -10.36
C TYR A 191 -10.27 8.02 -10.12
N LEU A 192 -11.23 8.19 -9.21
CA LEU A 192 -11.74 9.51 -8.87
C LEU A 192 -10.73 10.38 -8.15
N ALA A 193 -9.93 9.80 -7.27
CA ALA A 193 -8.85 10.52 -6.65
C ALA A 193 -7.88 11.06 -7.71
N SER A 194 -7.55 10.24 -8.70
CA SER A 194 -6.63 10.63 -9.77
C SER A 194 -7.14 11.78 -10.64
N GLU A 195 -8.45 11.85 -10.86
CA GLU A 195 -9.05 12.89 -11.72
C GLU A 195 -9.45 14.16 -10.96
N TYR A 196 -9.91 14.02 -9.71
CA TYR A 196 -10.56 15.12 -8.98
C TYR A 196 -9.77 15.65 -7.79
N LEU A 197 -8.90 14.86 -7.19
CA LEU A 197 -8.03 15.34 -6.14
C LEU A 197 -6.86 16.12 -6.74
N LYS A 198 -6.73 17.37 -6.29
CA LYS A 198 -5.57 18.21 -6.60
C LYS A 198 -4.54 18.25 -5.48
N GLU A 199 -4.82 17.57 -4.39
CA GLU A 199 -4.03 17.51 -3.18
C GLU A 199 -4.05 16.10 -2.59
N ILE A 200 -3.05 15.80 -1.77
CA ILE A 200 -3.00 14.51 -1.06
C ILE A 200 -4.12 14.49 -0.01
N ALA A 201 -4.90 13.41 0.04
CA ALA A 201 -6.02 13.30 0.98
C ALA A 201 -6.06 11.96 1.71
N ILE A 202 -6.50 11.99 2.96
CA ILE A 202 -6.88 10.82 3.73
C ILE A 202 -8.40 10.77 3.78
N ILE A 203 -8.97 9.77 3.12
CA ILE A 203 -10.41 9.55 3.12
C ILE A 203 -10.75 8.57 4.23
N VAL A 204 -11.66 8.95 5.12
CA VAL A 204 -12.08 8.14 6.26
C VAL A 204 -13.57 7.81 6.20
N ASP A 205 -14.01 6.87 7.05
CA ASP A 205 -15.43 6.57 7.28
C ASP A 205 -16.19 6.08 6.05
N TYR A 206 -15.65 5.06 5.40
CA TYR A 206 -16.31 4.45 4.26
C TYR A 206 -17.66 3.83 4.65
N PRO A 207 -18.67 3.91 3.77
CA PRO A 207 -19.95 3.23 4.00
C PRO A 207 -19.75 1.73 4.23
N THR A 208 -20.51 1.14 5.16
CA THR A 208 -20.42 -0.27 5.53
C THR A 208 -20.54 -1.21 4.33
N ARG A 209 -21.31 -0.84 3.30
CA ARG A 209 -21.47 -1.63 2.06
C ARG A 209 -20.18 -1.77 1.23
N TYR A 210 -19.20 -0.89 1.45
CA TYR A 210 -17.90 -0.91 0.75
C TYR A 210 -16.75 -1.35 1.67
N ALA A 211 -17.01 -1.44 2.96
CA ALA A 211 -16.02 -1.79 3.93
C ALA A 211 -15.66 -3.28 3.86
N THR A 212 -14.41 -3.60 4.12
CA THR A 212 -13.93 -4.98 4.21
C THR A 212 -14.51 -5.67 5.43
N TRP A 213 -14.61 -7.01 5.39
CA TRP A 213 -15.21 -7.83 6.45
C TRP A 213 -14.55 -7.65 7.82
N ASN A 214 -13.28 -7.28 7.85
CA ASN A 214 -12.46 -7.08 9.06
C ASN A 214 -12.52 -5.67 9.62
N SER A 215 -13.22 -4.74 8.97
CA SER A 215 -13.32 -3.37 9.44
C SER A 215 -14.44 -3.20 10.49
N LYS A 216 -14.16 -2.41 11.53
CA LYS A 216 -15.10 -2.17 12.65
C LYS A 216 -16.18 -1.17 12.26
N SER A 217 -17.45 -1.56 12.44
CA SER A 217 -18.58 -0.64 12.24
C SER A 217 -18.66 0.44 13.33
N LYS A 218 -19.00 1.67 12.92
CA LYS A 218 -19.33 2.78 13.82
C LYS A 218 -20.80 2.78 14.30
N GLY A 219 -21.64 1.92 13.73
CA GLY A 219 -23.08 1.83 14.05
C GLY A 219 -23.97 2.89 13.39
N ASN A 220 -23.41 3.79 12.59
CA ASN A 220 -24.12 4.85 11.84
C ASN A 220 -24.14 4.61 10.32
N GLY A 221 -23.86 3.38 9.86
CA GLY A 221 -23.79 3.05 8.44
C GLY A 221 -22.40 3.20 7.82
N THR A 222 -21.40 3.59 8.62
CA THR A 222 -19.99 3.66 8.21
C THR A 222 -19.11 2.76 9.05
N ASN A 223 -17.90 2.47 8.55
CA ASN A 223 -16.88 1.69 9.25
C ASN A 223 -15.63 2.53 9.52
N ILE A 224 -14.86 2.11 10.53
CA ILE A 224 -13.55 2.69 10.83
C ILE A 224 -12.58 2.18 9.76
N THR A 225 -12.38 2.97 8.72
CA THR A 225 -11.51 2.69 7.58
C THR A 225 -10.88 3.98 7.09
N MET A 226 -9.74 3.88 6.43
CA MET A 226 -9.06 5.01 5.81
C MET A 226 -8.29 4.58 4.57
N ASN A 227 -8.16 5.49 3.61
CA ASN A 227 -7.26 5.37 2.46
C ASN A 227 -6.49 6.68 2.32
N LEU A 228 -5.19 6.58 2.11
CA LEU A 228 -4.35 7.72 1.72
C LEU A 228 -4.26 7.75 0.20
N LEU A 229 -4.84 8.79 -0.40
CA LEU A 229 -4.94 8.94 -1.85
C LEU A 229 -4.02 10.05 -2.35
N LEU A 230 -3.35 9.76 -3.43
CA LEU A 230 -2.44 10.68 -4.11
C LEU A 230 -3.09 11.21 -5.39
N PRO A 231 -2.91 12.51 -5.73
CA PRO A 231 -3.43 13.09 -6.96
C PRO A 231 -2.71 12.56 -8.20
N GLU A 232 -3.18 12.96 -9.40
CA GLU A 232 -2.48 12.77 -10.67
C GLU A 232 -2.22 11.30 -11.05
N SER A 233 -3.16 10.39 -10.81
CA SER A 233 -3.06 8.96 -11.15
C SER A 233 -2.02 8.16 -10.36
N TYR A 234 -1.52 8.68 -9.25
CA TYR A 234 -0.65 7.90 -8.36
C TYR A 234 -1.42 6.88 -7.53
N GLY A 235 -2.75 7.07 -7.36
CA GLY A 235 -3.61 6.11 -6.69
C GLY A 235 -3.55 6.12 -5.17
N GLU A 236 -3.76 4.95 -4.59
CA GLU A 236 -3.71 4.71 -3.14
C GLU A 236 -2.28 4.36 -2.70
N LEU A 237 -1.86 4.88 -1.56
CA LEU A 237 -0.56 4.59 -0.94
C LEU A 237 -0.72 3.53 0.14
#